data_c712d6e58113c839a67e5476734b1664
#
_entry.id   c712d6e58113c839a67e5476734b1664
#
_cell.length_a   1.000
_cell.length_b   1.000
_cell.length_c   1.000
_cell.angle_alpha   90.00
_cell.angle_beta   90.00
_cell.angle_gamma   90.00
#
_symmetry.space_group_name_H-M   'P 1'
#
loop_
_entity.id
_entity.type
_entity.pdbx_description
1 polymer ?
#
loop_
_entity_poly.entity_id
_entity_poly.type
_entity_poly.pdbx_seq_one_letter_code
_entity_poly.pdbx_strand_id
1 'polypeptide(L)'
;MATAAALRIQIEDALANRFPAALTPVARAICEVAATGIPAADALLDGGLPVGAISELVGPECSGRTSLALSFLAQRTAAGQVCAWIDASDSLDPESAAASGVRLRQLLWVRCSDSAIQPPKTRWKTEEKPWTRLDQALRATDLLLQAGGFAAIVLDLGSMDPAYGMRIPLASWFRFRHAADRTRCSLVVLGRASFAQSSAAVVIDCAAACAQSMGGTVLTANSFEFSRRRQRFTPQLATRKPPVSTWTAQTSWSTEKSA
;
A
#
# COMPACT_ATOMS: atom_id res chain seq x y z
N MET A 1 -26.25 -29.96 -28.75
CA MET A 1 -25.96 -29.17 -27.54
C MET A 1 -25.45 -27.83 -27.97
N ALA A 2 -26.04 -26.74 -27.48
CA ALA A 2 -25.51 -25.38 -27.76
C ALA A 2 -24.12 -25.24 -27.15
N THR A 3 -23.17 -24.69 -27.89
CA THR A 3 -21.83 -24.41 -27.37
C THR A 3 -21.90 -23.24 -26.38
N ALA A 4 -20.97 -23.16 -25.43
CA ALA A 4 -20.91 -22.07 -24.44
C ALA A 4 -20.90 -20.68 -25.11
N ALA A 5 -20.29 -20.56 -26.30
CA ALA A 5 -20.28 -19.34 -27.11
C ALA A 5 -21.67 -18.98 -27.65
N ALA A 6 -22.43 -19.98 -28.14
CA ALA A 6 -23.80 -19.76 -28.62
C ALA A 6 -24.75 -19.35 -27.48
N LEU A 7 -24.62 -19.98 -26.32
CA LEU A 7 -25.39 -19.64 -25.13
C LEU A 7 -25.09 -18.20 -24.65
N ARG A 8 -23.82 -17.80 -24.68
CA ARG A 8 -23.38 -16.45 -24.34
C ARG A 8 -24.03 -15.40 -25.26
N ILE A 9 -23.99 -15.60 -26.57
CA ILE A 9 -24.60 -14.71 -27.55
C ILE A 9 -26.10 -14.59 -27.28
N GLN A 10 -26.81 -15.70 -27.06
CA GLN A 10 -28.23 -15.69 -26.72
C GLN A 10 -28.56 -14.88 -25.48
N ILE A 11 -27.74 -15.00 -24.42
CA ILE A 11 -27.90 -14.24 -23.17
C ILE A 11 -27.58 -12.75 -23.38
N GLU A 12 -26.53 -12.42 -24.15
CA GLU A 12 -26.20 -11.04 -24.48
C GLU A 12 -27.31 -10.37 -25.30
N ASP A 13 -27.89 -11.05 -26.30
CA ASP A 13 -29.03 -10.55 -27.09
C ASP A 13 -30.27 -10.35 -26.22
N ALA A 14 -30.57 -11.26 -25.32
CA ALA A 14 -31.69 -11.16 -24.39
C ALA A 14 -31.56 -10.01 -23.39
N LEU A 15 -30.32 -9.62 -23.04
CA LEU A 15 -30.00 -8.57 -22.10
C LEU A 15 -29.65 -7.22 -22.76
N ALA A 16 -29.46 -7.19 -24.08
CA ALA A 16 -28.92 -6.05 -24.82
C ALA A 16 -29.65 -4.72 -24.55
N ASN A 17 -30.96 -4.79 -24.33
CA ASN A 17 -31.78 -3.60 -24.05
C ASN A 17 -31.75 -3.16 -22.56
N ARG A 18 -31.40 -4.06 -21.65
CA ARG A 18 -31.39 -3.78 -20.19
C ARG A 18 -29.98 -3.62 -19.65
N PHE A 19 -29.05 -4.43 -20.14
CA PHE A 19 -27.68 -4.48 -19.65
C PHE A 19 -26.72 -4.70 -20.83
N PRO A 20 -26.46 -3.67 -21.65
CA PRO A 20 -25.57 -3.79 -22.80
C PRO A 20 -24.18 -4.25 -22.33
N ALA A 21 -23.63 -5.25 -22.99
CA ALA A 21 -22.32 -5.85 -22.69
C ALA A 21 -22.17 -6.46 -21.27
N ALA A 22 -23.29 -6.92 -20.65
CA ALA A 22 -23.28 -7.51 -19.30
C ALA A 22 -22.29 -8.67 -19.13
N LEU A 23 -22.06 -9.45 -20.18
CA LEU A 23 -21.12 -10.59 -20.20
C LEU A 23 -19.75 -10.26 -20.81
N THR A 24 -19.57 -9.03 -21.28
CA THR A 24 -18.28 -8.61 -21.83
C THR A 24 -17.28 -8.38 -20.69
N PRO A 25 -16.14 -9.07 -20.66
CA PRO A 25 -15.13 -8.83 -19.64
C PRO A 25 -14.68 -7.36 -19.69
N VAL A 26 -14.78 -6.67 -18.56
CA VAL A 26 -14.23 -5.32 -18.46
C VAL A 26 -12.72 -5.44 -18.68
N ALA A 27 -12.19 -4.73 -19.67
CA ALA A 27 -10.77 -4.68 -19.91
C ALA A 27 -10.06 -4.15 -18.64
N ARG A 28 -9.01 -4.86 -18.19
CA ARG A 28 -8.18 -4.36 -17.09
C ARG A 28 -7.55 -3.05 -17.51
N ALA A 29 -7.69 -2.02 -16.69
CA ALA A 29 -7.02 -0.75 -16.93
C ALA A 29 -5.50 -0.97 -16.99
N ILE A 30 -4.86 -0.43 -18.03
CA ILE A 30 -3.40 -0.35 -18.10
C ILE A 30 -2.98 0.71 -17.09
N CYS A 31 -2.08 0.36 -16.19
CA CYS A 31 -1.62 1.23 -15.11
C CYS A 31 -0.10 1.40 -15.18
N GLU A 32 0.35 2.63 -15.00
CA GLU A 32 1.76 2.89 -14.74
C GLU A 32 2.15 2.29 -13.39
N VAL A 33 3.32 1.70 -13.32
CA VAL A 33 3.87 1.11 -12.10
C VAL A 33 5.18 1.80 -11.72
N ALA A 34 5.47 1.79 -10.44
CA ALA A 34 6.68 2.38 -9.88
C ALA A 34 7.44 1.30 -9.11
N ALA A 35 8.70 1.12 -9.44
CA ALA A 35 9.56 0.11 -8.83
C ALA A 35 9.65 0.27 -7.32
N THR A 36 9.62 -0.84 -6.60
CA THR A 36 9.77 -0.87 -5.14
C THR A 36 11.24 -0.80 -4.71
N GLY A 37 12.16 -1.07 -5.65
CA GLY A 37 13.60 -1.20 -5.36
C GLY A 37 13.99 -2.59 -4.85
N ILE A 38 13.04 -3.51 -4.73
CA ILE A 38 13.26 -4.91 -4.37
C ILE A 38 12.98 -5.75 -5.61
N PRO A 39 14.00 -6.26 -6.33
CA PRO A 39 13.79 -6.96 -7.61
C PRO A 39 12.80 -8.12 -7.51
N ALA A 40 12.81 -8.83 -6.40
CA ALA A 40 11.89 -9.93 -6.14
C ALA A 40 10.43 -9.46 -6.04
N ALA A 41 10.18 -8.33 -5.38
CA ALA A 41 8.85 -7.73 -5.28
C ALA A 41 8.41 -7.11 -6.61
N ASP A 42 9.31 -6.41 -7.30
CA ASP A 42 9.03 -5.83 -8.62
C ASP A 42 8.72 -6.93 -9.63
N ALA A 43 9.43 -8.05 -9.53
CA ALA A 43 9.15 -9.25 -10.30
C ALA A 43 7.75 -9.80 -10.04
N LEU A 44 7.32 -9.88 -8.79
CA LEU A 44 5.99 -10.34 -8.40
C LEU A 44 4.88 -9.41 -8.88
N LEU A 45 5.16 -8.10 -8.94
CA LEU A 45 4.21 -7.02 -9.22
C LEU A 45 4.19 -6.53 -10.67
N ASP A 46 4.88 -7.25 -11.56
CA ASP A 46 4.99 -6.85 -12.97
C ASP A 46 5.61 -5.45 -13.15
N GLY A 47 6.62 -5.12 -12.33
CA GLY A 47 7.39 -3.89 -12.41
C GLY A 47 7.29 -2.97 -11.19
N GLY A 48 6.37 -3.23 -10.26
CA GLY A 48 6.26 -2.46 -9.02
C GLY A 48 4.84 -2.12 -8.60
N LEU A 49 4.70 -1.14 -7.71
CA LEU A 49 3.39 -0.69 -7.22
C LEU A 49 2.70 0.24 -8.21
N PRO A 50 1.36 0.18 -8.35
CA PRO A 50 0.62 1.02 -9.29
C PRO A 50 0.65 2.49 -8.85
N VAL A 51 0.86 3.37 -9.83
CA VAL A 51 0.77 4.83 -9.67
C VAL A 51 -0.69 5.26 -9.74
N GLY A 52 -1.11 6.14 -8.84
CA GLY A 52 -2.48 6.62 -8.80
C GLY A 52 -3.49 5.60 -8.25
N ALA A 53 -3.04 4.66 -7.43
CA ALA A 53 -3.91 3.62 -6.91
C ALA A 53 -3.57 3.25 -5.46
N ILE A 54 -4.45 2.45 -4.83
CA ILE A 54 -4.23 1.93 -3.49
C ILE A 54 -3.58 0.56 -3.58
N SER A 55 -2.47 0.39 -2.86
CA SER A 55 -1.80 -0.89 -2.62
C SER A 55 -1.84 -1.23 -1.14
N GLU A 56 -2.17 -2.46 -0.78
CA GLU A 56 -2.15 -2.93 0.60
C GLU A 56 -1.01 -3.93 0.81
N LEU A 57 -0.21 -3.69 1.84
CA LEU A 57 0.80 -4.61 2.35
C LEU A 57 0.27 -5.22 3.65
N VAL A 58 -0.08 -6.48 3.59
CA VAL A 58 -0.81 -7.18 4.66
C VAL A 58 0.08 -8.25 5.29
N GLY A 59 0.12 -8.30 6.60
CA GLY A 59 0.87 -9.33 7.31
C GLY A 59 1.02 -9.04 8.80
N PRO A 60 1.55 -9.99 9.58
CA PRO A 60 1.83 -9.78 10.99
C PRO A 60 3.00 -8.81 11.21
N GLU A 61 3.33 -8.56 12.46
CA GLU A 61 4.58 -7.88 12.82
C GLU A 61 5.80 -8.65 12.29
N CYS A 62 6.89 -7.94 12.05
CA CYS A 62 8.12 -8.49 11.49
C CYS A 62 7.97 -9.20 10.13
N SER A 63 6.91 -8.95 9.38
CA SER A 63 6.66 -9.57 8.06
C SER A 63 7.35 -8.87 6.89
N GLY A 64 8.09 -7.78 7.12
CA GLY A 64 8.75 -7.00 6.08
C GLY A 64 7.88 -5.94 5.39
N ARG A 65 6.64 -5.72 5.84
CA ARG A 65 5.74 -4.67 5.30
C ARG A 65 6.39 -3.30 5.29
N THR A 66 6.92 -2.88 6.45
CA THR A 66 7.60 -1.60 6.65
C THR A 66 8.84 -1.50 5.77
N SER A 67 9.64 -2.55 5.71
CA SER A 67 10.85 -2.60 4.88
C SER A 67 10.54 -2.46 3.39
N LEU A 68 9.47 -3.10 2.90
CA LEU A 68 9.00 -2.95 1.51
C LEU A 68 8.52 -1.51 1.24
N ALA A 69 7.75 -0.93 2.17
CA ALA A 69 7.27 0.45 2.04
C ALA A 69 8.42 1.46 2.07
N LEU A 70 9.40 1.30 2.97
CA LEU A 70 10.58 2.16 3.04
C LEU A 70 11.45 2.05 1.78
N SER A 71 11.67 0.84 1.27
CA SER A 71 12.37 0.64 0.00
C SER A 71 11.67 1.35 -1.16
N PHE A 72 10.34 1.25 -1.24
CA PHE A 72 9.54 2.00 -2.22
C PHE A 72 9.73 3.51 -2.08
N LEU A 73 9.63 4.05 -0.86
CA LEU A 73 9.85 5.48 -0.61
C LEU A 73 11.29 5.90 -0.92
N ALA A 74 12.27 5.04 -0.67
CA ALA A 74 13.66 5.31 -1.02
C ALA A 74 13.81 5.56 -2.53
N GLN A 75 13.19 4.72 -3.38
CA GLN A 75 13.18 4.92 -4.83
C GLN A 75 12.53 6.24 -5.24
N ARG A 76 11.37 6.57 -4.64
CA ARG A 76 10.65 7.81 -4.96
C ARG A 76 11.42 9.05 -4.53
N THR A 77 11.95 9.06 -3.30
CA THR A 77 12.71 10.17 -2.76
C THR A 77 14.07 10.31 -3.44
N ALA A 78 14.73 9.22 -3.86
CA ALA A 78 15.94 9.25 -4.66
C ALA A 78 15.73 9.92 -6.04
N ALA A 79 14.53 9.74 -6.62
CA ALA A 79 14.11 10.43 -7.84
C ALA A 79 13.71 11.90 -7.64
N GLY A 80 13.93 12.48 -6.45
CA GLY A 80 13.61 13.87 -6.14
C GLY A 80 12.13 14.12 -5.82
N GLN A 81 11.32 13.09 -5.66
CA GLN A 81 9.89 13.22 -5.44
C GLN A 81 9.55 13.31 -3.94
N VAL A 82 8.52 14.10 -3.64
CA VAL A 82 8.03 14.26 -2.26
C VAL A 82 7.10 13.10 -1.92
N CYS A 83 7.28 12.55 -0.73
CA CYS A 83 6.48 11.47 -0.17
C CYS A 83 5.94 11.84 1.20
N ALA A 84 4.95 11.10 1.69
CA ALA A 84 4.46 11.25 3.05
C ALA A 84 4.34 9.89 3.75
N TRP A 85 4.54 9.91 5.08
CA TRP A 85 4.26 8.79 5.97
C TRP A 85 3.27 9.25 7.04
N ILE A 86 2.10 8.65 7.06
CA ILE A 86 1.05 8.91 8.04
C ILE A 86 1.10 7.78 9.06
N ASP A 87 1.55 8.10 10.24
CA ASP A 87 1.89 7.17 11.31
C ASP A 87 0.79 7.16 12.38
N ALA A 88 -0.14 6.23 12.26
CA ALA A 88 -1.25 6.12 13.20
C ALA A 88 -0.81 5.63 14.59
N SER A 89 0.35 4.98 14.69
CA SER A 89 0.82 4.35 15.93
C SER A 89 2.09 4.98 16.51
N ASP A 90 2.63 6.00 15.81
CA ASP A 90 3.90 6.64 16.16
C ASP A 90 5.07 5.64 16.25
N SER A 91 5.15 4.78 15.24
CA SER A 91 6.06 3.63 15.18
C SER A 91 7.21 3.78 14.17
N LEU A 92 7.18 4.82 13.32
CA LEU A 92 8.25 5.08 12.37
C LEU A 92 9.52 5.52 13.10
N ASP A 93 10.62 4.83 12.83
CA ASP A 93 11.94 5.24 13.23
C ASP A 93 12.65 5.97 12.07
N PRO A 94 12.93 7.28 12.21
CA PRO A 94 13.58 8.06 11.15
C PRO A 94 14.99 7.58 10.81
N GLU A 95 15.74 7.04 11.78
CA GLU A 95 17.08 6.51 11.54
C GLU A 95 17.02 5.27 10.65
N SER A 96 16.12 4.34 10.95
CA SER A 96 15.88 3.16 10.12
C SER A 96 15.35 3.55 8.73
N ALA A 97 14.52 4.58 8.62
CA ALA A 97 14.06 5.09 7.34
C ALA A 97 15.23 5.65 6.50
N ALA A 98 16.10 6.44 7.13
CA ALA A 98 17.30 6.96 6.47
C ALA A 98 18.27 5.84 6.06
N ALA A 99 18.50 4.87 6.94
CA ALA A 99 19.33 3.69 6.66
C ALA A 99 18.78 2.85 5.49
N SER A 100 17.45 2.84 5.30
CA SER A 100 16.79 2.21 4.16
C SER A 100 16.91 3.02 2.85
N GLY A 101 17.59 4.18 2.86
CA GLY A 101 17.81 5.04 1.70
C GLY A 101 16.74 6.12 1.49
N VAL A 102 15.80 6.29 2.39
CA VAL A 102 14.78 7.35 2.30
C VAL A 102 15.42 8.71 2.56
N ARG A 103 15.27 9.65 1.63
CA ARG A 103 15.72 11.03 1.81
C ARG A 103 14.73 11.80 2.68
N LEU A 104 15.02 11.92 3.99
CA LEU A 104 14.11 12.52 4.97
C LEU A 104 13.69 13.97 4.63
N ARG A 105 14.51 14.73 3.90
CA ARG A 105 14.15 16.09 3.41
C ARG A 105 12.98 16.09 2.43
N GLN A 106 12.66 14.93 1.84
CA GLN A 106 11.56 14.73 0.89
C GLN A 106 10.44 13.88 1.49
N LEU A 107 10.51 13.59 2.79
CA LEU A 107 9.50 12.83 3.52
C LEU A 107 8.75 13.74 4.50
N LEU A 108 7.45 13.91 4.29
CA LEU A 108 6.56 14.49 5.29
C LEU A 108 6.12 13.39 6.25
N TRP A 109 6.51 13.48 7.52
CA TRP A 109 6.06 12.56 8.56
C TRP A 109 4.90 13.16 9.35
N VAL A 110 3.73 12.56 9.29
CA VAL A 110 2.53 12.95 10.04
C VAL A 110 2.34 11.97 11.19
N ARG A 111 2.61 12.43 12.40
CA ARG A 111 2.48 11.65 13.64
C ARG A 111 1.09 11.83 14.23
N CYS A 112 0.36 10.75 14.43
CA CYS A 112 -0.91 10.75 15.13
C CYS A 112 -0.69 10.51 16.63
N SER A 113 -1.36 11.26 17.48
CA SER A 113 -1.17 11.19 18.93
C SER A 113 -2.49 10.98 19.67
N ASP A 114 -2.40 10.47 20.90
CA ASP A 114 -3.56 10.37 21.80
C ASP A 114 -3.93 11.71 22.44
N SER A 115 -3.13 12.77 22.20
CA SER A 115 -3.50 14.10 22.62
C SER A 115 -4.80 14.50 21.94
N ALA A 116 -5.78 14.91 22.75
CA ALA A 116 -7.11 15.28 22.29
C ALA A 116 -7.04 16.48 21.33
N ILE A 117 -6.79 16.23 20.05
CA ILE A 117 -6.98 17.23 19.01
C ILE A 117 -8.49 17.41 18.88
N GLN A 118 -8.99 18.53 19.41
CA GLN A 118 -10.39 18.87 19.23
C GLN A 118 -10.62 19.25 17.77
N PRO A 119 -11.69 18.75 17.13
CA PRO A 119 -12.09 19.23 15.82
C PRO A 119 -12.36 20.75 15.88
N PRO A 120 -12.11 21.47 14.79
CA PRO A 120 -12.38 22.92 14.76
C PRO A 120 -13.84 23.17 15.12
N LYS A 121 -14.07 24.06 16.12
CA LYS A 121 -15.40 24.42 16.57
C LYS A 121 -16.20 25.03 15.42
N THR A 122 -17.12 24.29 14.86
CA THR A 122 -18.10 24.84 13.93
C THR A 122 -19.26 25.43 14.74
N ARG A 123 -19.73 26.63 14.33
CA ARG A 123 -20.70 27.48 15.03
C ARG A 123 -22.04 26.80 15.39
N TRP A 124 -22.25 25.55 14.96
CA TRP A 124 -23.53 24.86 15.00
C TRP A 124 -23.50 23.43 15.60
N LYS A 125 -22.37 22.96 16.16
CA LYS A 125 -22.29 21.60 16.71
C LYS A 125 -21.83 21.59 18.15
N THR A 126 -22.67 21.01 18.99
CA THR A 126 -22.42 20.54 20.35
C THR A 126 -21.29 19.50 20.37
N GLU A 127 -20.40 19.62 21.36
CA GLU A 127 -19.36 18.69 21.83
C GLU A 127 -19.02 17.51 20.90
N GLU A 128 -18.17 17.77 19.89
CA GLU A 128 -17.59 16.68 19.08
C GLU A 128 -16.53 15.95 19.93
N LYS A 129 -16.60 14.61 19.93
CA LYS A 129 -15.57 13.78 20.56
C LYS A 129 -14.20 14.10 20.00
N PRO A 130 -13.14 14.09 20.84
CA PRO A 130 -11.76 14.22 20.35
C PRO A 130 -11.45 13.18 19.27
N TRP A 131 -10.68 13.57 18.27
CA TRP A 131 -10.31 12.64 17.20
C TRP A 131 -9.38 11.56 17.74
N THR A 132 -9.71 10.32 17.43
CA THR A 132 -8.82 9.18 17.67
C THR A 132 -7.60 9.25 16.74
N ARG A 133 -6.54 8.48 17.04
CA ARG A 133 -5.39 8.35 16.13
C ARG A 133 -5.80 7.93 14.73
N LEU A 134 -6.78 7.01 14.62
CA LEU A 134 -7.32 6.60 13.33
C LEU A 134 -8.02 7.74 12.60
N ASP A 135 -8.84 8.53 13.29
CA ASP A 135 -9.52 9.69 12.68
C ASP A 135 -8.51 10.71 12.15
N GLN A 136 -7.46 10.98 12.93
CA GLN A 136 -6.35 11.85 12.53
C GLN A 136 -5.66 11.31 11.28
N ALA A 137 -5.31 10.02 11.26
CA ALA A 137 -4.64 9.37 10.14
C ALA A 137 -5.49 9.41 8.86
N LEU A 138 -6.79 9.09 8.95
CA LEU A 138 -7.70 9.13 7.80
C LEU A 138 -7.90 10.56 7.29
N ARG A 139 -8.00 11.54 8.20
CA ARG A 139 -8.11 12.95 7.84
C ARG A 139 -6.85 13.47 7.16
N ALA A 140 -5.68 13.14 7.70
CA ALA A 140 -4.40 13.50 7.08
C ALA A 140 -4.27 12.88 5.68
N THR A 141 -4.63 11.60 5.53
CA THR A 141 -4.62 10.92 4.24
C THR A 141 -5.50 11.64 3.22
N ASP A 142 -6.71 12.00 3.61
CA ASP A 142 -7.65 12.72 2.74
C ASP A 142 -7.10 14.08 2.30
N LEU A 143 -6.59 14.86 3.25
CA LEU A 143 -6.03 16.19 2.98
C LEU A 143 -4.81 16.12 2.05
N LEU A 144 -3.86 15.20 2.30
CA LEU A 144 -2.65 15.09 1.48
C LEU A 144 -2.95 14.57 0.08
N LEU A 145 -3.85 13.59 -0.05
CA LEU A 145 -4.31 13.11 -1.36
C LEU A 145 -5.02 14.20 -2.15
N GLN A 146 -5.85 15.02 -1.50
CA GLN A 146 -6.56 16.12 -2.17
C GLN A 146 -5.64 17.27 -2.56
N ALA A 147 -4.67 17.60 -1.70
CA ALA A 147 -3.67 18.62 -1.98
C ALA A 147 -2.80 18.28 -3.19
N GLY A 148 -2.49 17.00 -3.37
CA GLY A 148 -1.60 16.55 -4.44
C GLY A 148 -0.14 16.90 -4.18
N GLY A 149 0.71 16.66 -5.19
CA GLY A 149 2.15 16.94 -5.11
C GLY A 149 2.98 15.83 -4.45
N PHE A 150 2.35 14.77 -3.95
CA PHE A 150 3.02 13.60 -3.40
C PHE A 150 3.07 12.47 -4.42
N ALA A 151 4.25 11.90 -4.66
CA ALA A 151 4.38 10.71 -5.51
C ALA A 151 3.88 9.44 -4.79
N ALA A 152 4.09 9.38 -3.47
CA ALA A 152 3.63 8.28 -2.65
C ALA A 152 3.22 8.78 -1.25
N ILE A 153 2.18 8.17 -0.72
CA ILE A 153 1.74 8.34 0.67
C ILE A 153 1.64 6.94 1.29
N VAL A 154 2.30 6.74 2.42
CA VAL A 154 2.14 5.54 3.24
C VAL A 154 1.17 5.85 4.37
N LEU A 155 0.12 5.06 4.50
CA LEU A 155 -0.79 5.06 5.64
C LEU A 155 -0.48 3.84 6.50
N ASP A 156 0.20 4.07 7.64
CA ASP A 156 0.61 2.98 8.52
C ASP A 156 -0.45 2.72 9.61
N LEU A 157 -1.16 1.62 9.42
CA LEU A 157 -2.11 1.04 10.36
C LEU A 157 -1.59 -0.30 10.93
N GLY A 158 -0.30 -0.60 10.72
CA GLY A 158 0.29 -1.92 10.98
C GLY A 158 0.27 -2.35 12.43
N SER A 159 0.36 -1.41 13.37
CA SER A 159 0.33 -1.69 14.82
C SER A 159 -1.07 -1.55 15.42
N MET A 160 -2.08 -1.14 14.63
CA MET A 160 -3.45 -1.02 15.11
C MET A 160 -4.15 -2.37 15.12
N ASP A 161 -5.08 -2.54 16.07
CA ASP A 161 -5.98 -3.69 16.08
C ASP A 161 -6.80 -3.71 14.78
N PRO A 162 -6.79 -4.83 14.04
CA PRO A 162 -7.56 -4.98 12.80
C PRO A 162 -9.04 -4.62 12.92
N ALA A 163 -9.64 -4.80 14.11
CA ALA A 163 -11.04 -4.46 14.35
C ALA A 163 -11.34 -2.97 14.12
N TYR A 164 -10.39 -2.07 14.37
CA TYR A 164 -10.55 -0.64 14.08
C TYR A 164 -10.45 -0.35 12.58
N GLY A 165 -9.48 -0.96 11.90
CA GLY A 165 -9.31 -0.81 10.45
C GLY A 165 -10.51 -1.32 9.64
N MET A 166 -11.13 -2.41 10.09
CA MET A 166 -12.34 -2.97 9.47
C MET A 166 -13.59 -2.07 9.59
N ARG A 167 -13.59 -1.13 10.54
CA ARG A 167 -14.69 -0.15 10.71
C ARG A 167 -14.57 1.07 9.80
N ILE A 168 -13.46 1.23 9.09
CA ILE A 168 -13.28 2.34 8.14
C ILE A 168 -14.34 2.21 7.04
N PRO A 169 -15.19 3.24 6.84
CA PRO A 169 -16.25 3.17 5.83
C PRO A 169 -15.68 2.97 4.43
N LEU A 170 -16.32 2.12 3.63
CA LEU A 170 -15.95 1.91 2.22
C LEU A 170 -15.94 3.23 1.42
N ALA A 171 -16.83 4.16 1.75
CA ALA A 171 -16.86 5.49 1.14
C ALA A 171 -15.55 6.26 1.30
N SER A 172 -14.83 6.09 2.43
CA SER A 172 -13.51 6.69 2.63
C SER A 172 -12.47 6.09 1.69
N TRP A 173 -12.47 4.78 1.52
CA TRP A 173 -11.57 4.10 0.59
C TRP A 173 -11.84 4.46 -0.87
N PHE A 174 -13.12 4.58 -1.27
CA PHE A 174 -13.47 5.06 -2.61
C PHE A 174 -13.01 6.49 -2.84
N ARG A 175 -13.17 7.38 -1.86
CA ARG A 175 -12.70 8.76 -1.93
C ARG A 175 -11.18 8.81 -2.07
N PHE A 176 -10.44 8.05 -1.26
CA PHE A 176 -8.97 7.96 -1.37
C PHE A 176 -8.53 7.42 -2.73
N ARG A 177 -9.21 6.38 -3.25
CA ARG A 177 -8.92 5.84 -4.57
C ARG A 177 -9.09 6.90 -5.66
N HIS A 178 -10.19 7.65 -5.66
CA HIS A 178 -10.43 8.71 -6.64
C HIS A 178 -9.42 9.85 -6.51
N ALA A 179 -9.07 10.24 -5.28
CA ALA A 179 -8.07 11.27 -5.05
C ALA A 179 -6.66 10.81 -5.50
N ALA A 180 -6.27 9.58 -5.20
CA ALA A 180 -5.01 8.98 -5.62
C ALA A 180 -4.89 8.92 -7.15
N ASP A 181 -5.95 8.48 -7.85
CA ASP A 181 -6.01 8.42 -9.32
C ASP A 181 -5.85 9.82 -9.93
N ARG A 182 -6.61 10.80 -9.43
CA ARG A 182 -6.56 12.19 -9.92
C ARG A 182 -5.18 12.83 -9.74
N THR A 183 -4.53 12.59 -8.60
CA THR A 183 -3.24 13.21 -8.25
C THR A 183 -2.04 12.38 -8.68
N ARG A 184 -2.26 11.19 -9.25
CA ARG A 184 -1.21 10.23 -9.63
C ARG A 184 -0.35 9.81 -8.44
N CYS A 185 -0.92 9.82 -7.22
CA CYS A 185 -0.25 9.43 -5.99
C CYS A 185 -0.43 7.94 -5.71
N SER A 186 0.65 7.21 -5.42
CA SER A 186 0.56 5.83 -4.94
C SER A 186 0.22 5.83 -3.44
N LEU A 187 -0.98 5.37 -3.07
CA LEU A 187 -1.34 5.20 -1.66
C LEU A 187 -1.00 3.77 -1.22
N VAL A 188 -0.04 3.63 -0.32
CA VAL A 188 0.37 2.34 0.27
C VAL A 188 -0.20 2.23 1.68
N VAL A 189 -0.98 1.20 1.93
CA VAL A 189 -1.60 0.96 3.24
C VAL A 189 -0.92 -0.23 3.90
N LEU A 190 -0.37 -0.05 5.09
CA LEU A 190 0.19 -1.11 5.91
C LEU A 190 -0.85 -1.60 6.90
N GLY A 191 -1.06 -2.90 6.99
CA GLY A 191 -2.04 -3.46 7.91
C GLY A 191 -1.77 -4.91 8.28
N ARG A 192 -2.40 -5.38 9.37
CA ARG A 192 -2.43 -6.81 9.70
C ARG A 192 -3.49 -7.56 8.89
N ALA A 193 -4.46 -6.83 8.34
CA ALA A 193 -5.53 -7.34 7.49
C ALA A 193 -5.75 -6.38 6.31
N SER A 194 -6.47 -6.84 5.28
CA SER A 194 -6.86 -6.00 4.15
C SER A 194 -8.07 -5.16 4.53
N PHE A 195 -7.95 -3.84 4.47
CA PHE A 195 -8.99 -2.88 4.88
C PHE A 195 -9.69 -2.22 3.69
N ALA A 196 -8.96 -1.91 2.61
CA ALA A 196 -9.48 -1.17 1.48
C ALA A 196 -10.37 -2.02 0.55
N GLN A 197 -10.51 -3.32 0.82
CA GLN A 197 -11.40 -4.24 0.11
C GLN A 197 -11.36 -4.06 -1.43
N SER A 198 -12.50 -3.71 -2.04
CA SER A 198 -12.60 -3.52 -3.50
C SER A 198 -11.87 -2.27 -4.02
N SER A 199 -11.46 -1.36 -3.17
CA SER A 199 -10.75 -0.14 -3.55
C SER A 199 -9.27 -0.35 -3.81
N ALA A 200 -8.65 -1.39 -3.22
CA ALA A 200 -7.25 -1.71 -3.47
C ALA A 200 -7.05 -2.32 -4.86
N ALA A 201 -6.10 -1.77 -5.61
CA ALA A 201 -5.67 -2.31 -6.90
C ALA A 201 -4.74 -3.53 -6.73
N VAL A 202 -3.90 -3.50 -5.71
CA VAL A 202 -2.98 -4.59 -5.33
C VAL A 202 -3.13 -4.92 -3.86
N VAL A 203 -3.06 -6.20 -3.53
CA VAL A 203 -2.92 -6.70 -2.15
C VAL A 203 -1.78 -7.71 -2.13
N ILE A 204 -0.80 -7.44 -1.28
CA ILE A 204 0.38 -8.28 -1.08
C ILE A 204 0.33 -8.82 0.34
N ASP A 205 0.40 -10.14 0.45
CA ASP A 205 0.62 -10.79 1.73
C ASP A 205 2.12 -10.86 2.01
N CYS A 206 2.51 -10.40 3.19
CA CYS A 206 3.87 -10.38 3.66
C CYS A 206 4.01 -11.33 4.84
N ALA A 207 5.04 -12.16 4.84
CA ALA A 207 5.36 -13.09 5.91
C ALA A 207 6.86 -13.09 6.21
N ALA A 208 7.23 -13.28 7.48
CA ALA A 208 8.61 -13.57 7.85
C ALA A 208 8.97 -14.99 7.38
N ALA A 209 10.10 -15.14 6.69
CA ALA A 209 10.58 -16.44 6.24
C ALA A 209 11.68 -16.98 7.15
N CYS A 210 12.77 -16.23 7.34
CA CYS A 210 13.91 -16.66 8.12
C CYS A 210 14.71 -15.47 8.67
N ALA A 211 15.17 -15.58 9.90
CA ALA A 211 16.15 -14.67 10.49
C ALA A 211 17.53 -15.34 10.51
N GLN A 212 18.56 -14.64 10.05
CA GLN A 212 19.94 -15.11 10.07
C GLN A 212 20.72 -14.38 11.16
N SER A 213 21.49 -15.11 11.95
CA SER A 213 22.32 -14.55 12.99
C SER A 213 23.75 -15.09 12.93
N MET A 214 24.72 -14.24 13.28
CA MET A 214 26.10 -14.63 13.47
C MET A 214 26.33 -14.93 14.96
N GLY A 215 26.86 -16.13 15.24
CA GLY A 215 27.10 -16.58 16.61
C GLY A 215 25.85 -16.71 17.48
N GLY A 216 24.67 -16.77 16.89
CA GLY A 216 23.40 -16.91 17.59
C GLY A 216 22.89 -15.63 18.30
N THR A 217 23.65 -14.55 18.28
CA THR A 217 23.32 -13.31 19.04
C THR A 217 23.19 -12.06 18.18
N VAL A 218 23.88 -11.97 17.05
CA VAL A 218 23.84 -10.78 16.18
C VAL A 218 23.01 -11.06 14.94
N LEU A 219 21.88 -10.38 14.80
CA LEU A 219 21.05 -10.47 13.61
C LEU A 219 21.80 -9.86 12.41
N THR A 220 22.00 -10.65 11.36
CA THR A 220 22.71 -10.23 10.14
C THR A 220 21.78 -10.02 8.96
N ALA A 221 20.70 -10.78 8.86
CA ALA A 221 19.74 -10.64 7.80
C ALA A 221 18.35 -11.17 8.20
N ASN A 222 17.32 -10.61 7.59
CA ASN A 222 15.95 -11.12 7.64
C ASN A 222 15.47 -11.44 6.23
N SER A 223 14.95 -12.63 6.03
CA SER A 223 14.27 -13.02 4.79
C SER A 223 12.76 -12.89 4.96
N PHE A 224 12.11 -12.41 3.90
CA PHE A 224 10.67 -12.21 3.85
C PHE A 224 10.10 -12.92 2.63
N GLU A 225 8.86 -13.38 2.76
CA GLU A 225 8.09 -13.96 1.68
C GLU A 225 6.95 -12.99 1.31
N PHE A 226 6.83 -12.70 0.03
CA PHE A 226 5.75 -11.89 -0.52
C PHE A 226 4.92 -12.72 -1.47
N SER A 227 3.60 -12.70 -1.29
CA SER A 227 2.65 -13.31 -2.20
C SER A 227 1.61 -12.31 -2.69
N ARG A 228 1.30 -12.39 -3.97
CA ARG A 228 0.31 -11.50 -4.57
C ARG A 228 -1.09 -12.10 -4.43
N ARG A 229 -1.84 -11.64 -3.45
CA ARG A 229 -3.23 -12.06 -3.24
C ARG A 229 -4.15 -11.53 -4.34
N ARG A 230 -3.96 -10.28 -4.79
CA ARG A 230 -4.82 -9.63 -5.77
C ARG A 230 -4.07 -8.59 -6.58
N GLN A 231 -4.43 -8.51 -7.88
CA GLN A 231 -4.03 -7.44 -8.78
C GLN A 231 -5.18 -7.18 -9.77
N ARG A 232 -5.65 -5.93 -9.85
CA ARG A 232 -6.81 -5.54 -10.66
C ARG A 232 -6.47 -4.70 -11.90
N PHE A 233 -5.21 -4.55 -12.21
CA PHE A 233 -4.73 -3.82 -13.37
C PHE A 233 -3.79 -4.69 -14.21
N THR A 234 -3.56 -4.27 -15.46
CA THR A 234 -2.51 -4.84 -16.31
C THR A 234 -1.43 -3.78 -16.45
N PRO A 235 -0.18 -4.01 -16.01
CA PRO A 235 0.92 -3.10 -16.26
C PRO A 235 1.25 -3.05 -17.75
N GLN A 236 1.89 -1.94 -18.19
CA GLN A 236 2.28 -1.77 -19.60
C GLN A 236 3.28 -2.86 -20.06
N LEU A 237 4.07 -3.37 -19.14
CA LEU A 237 5.07 -4.41 -19.39
C LEU A 237 4.76 -5.67 -18.56
N ALA A 238 3.57 -6.24 -18.74
CA ALA A 238 3.17 -7.44 -18.02
C ALA A 238 4.02 -8.64 -18.47
N THR A 239 4.74 -9.24 -17.52
CA THR A 239 5.45 -10.50 -17.71
C THR A 239 4.82 -11.59 -16.86
N ARG A 240 4.92 -12.85 -17.29
CA ARG A 240 4.42 -13.98 -16.51
C ARG A 240 5.34 -14.21 -15.31
N LYS A 241 4.83 -14.04 -14.09
CA LYS A 241 5.64 -14.07 -12.88
C LYS A 241 5.12 -15.08 -11.85
N PRO A 242 6.01 -15.55 -10.97
CA PRO A 242 5.62 -16.47 -9.90
C PRO A 242 4.65 -15.77 -8.93
N PRO A 243 3.71 -16.52 -8.32
CA PRO A 243 2.77 -15.97 -7.34
C PRO A 243 3.40 -15.62 -5.99
N VAL A 244 4.61 -16.13 -5.73
CA VAL A 244 5.36 -15.93 -4.48
C VAL A 244 6.79 -15.52 -4.81
N SER A 245 7.34 -14.62 -4.01
CA SER A 245 8.72 -14.16 -4.12
C SER A 245 9.33 -13.99 -2.74
N THR A 246 10.63 -14.27 -2.62
CA THR A 246 11.39 -14.09 -1.38
C THR A 246 12.42 -12.98 -1.52
N TRP A 247 12.65 -12.26 -0.44
CA TRP A 247 13.62 -11.20 -0.36
C TRP A 247 14.34 -11.23 0.99
N THR A 248 15.62 -10.84 1.00
CA THR A 248 16.44 -10.79 2.21
C THR A 248 16.97 -9.38 2.43
N ALA A 249 16.63 -8.80 3.59
CA ALA A 249 17.23 -7.55 4.08
C ALA A 249 18.46 -7.87 4.90
N GLN A 250 19.59 -7.24 4.58
CA GLN A 250 20.84 -7.35 5.32
C GLN A 250 21.03 -6.16 6.27
N THR A 251 21.72 -6.38 7.36
CA THR A 251 22.06 -5.31 8.32
C THR A 251 23.37 -4.63 7.89
N SER A 252 23.52 -3.33 8.19
CA SER A 252 24.68 -2.53 7.78
C SER A 252 26.01 -3.05 8.31
N TRP A 253 26.01 -3.70 9.49
CA TRP A 253 27.25 -4.28 10.08
C TRP A 253 27.66 -5.63 9.47
N SER A 254 26.86 -6.22 8.58
CA SER A 254 27.26 -7.43 7.86
C SER A 254 28.24 -7.15 6.70
N THR A 255 28.38 -5.89 6.30
CA THR A 255 29.22 -5.47 5.15
C THR A 255 30.66 -5.12 5.53
N GLU A 256 30.98 -4.93 6.81
CA GLU A 256 32.34 -4.49 7.24
C GLU A 256 33.38 -5.61 7.39
N LYS A 257 33.08 -6.86 7.06
CA LYS A 257 34.03 -8.00 7.23
C LYS A 257 34.34 -8.76 5.95
N SER A 258 34.43 -8.07 4.81
CA SER A 258 34.93 -8.63 3.56
C SER A 258 36.07 -7.76 2.98
N ALA A 259 36.98 -7.32 3.83
CA ALA A 259 38.24 -6.69 3.40
C ALA A 259 39.41 -7.41 4.10
#